data_30b46fbb01324bf96c10c580ad09e028
#
_entry.id   30b46fbb01324bf96c10c580ad09e028
#
_cell.length_a   1.000
_cell.length_b   1.000
_cell.length_c   1.000
_cell.angle_alpha   90.00
_cell.angle_beta   90.00
_cell.angle_gamma   90.00
#
_symmetry.space_group_name_H-M   'P 1'
#
loop_
_entity.id
_entity.type
_entity.pdbx_description
1 polymer ?
#
loop_
_entity_poly.entity_id
_entity_poly.type
_entity_poly.pdbx_seq_one_letter_code
_entity_poly.pdbx_strand_id
1 'polypeptide(L)'
;MLKKIFSNGFTQKQKKMNKYLILTVIIFNLLSCNSENKNNTVFIQGGGTLNDWANLSKYAESNKELIDDLDENRVVFMGNSITEGWSNFNPDFFINNPFVNRGISGQTTPQMLIRFKPDVINLKPTAVVILAGINDIAGNTGPIKIENIAENIFSMSEIALANNIEVFICSVLPAKAFPWSPSIKNVSKKVIELNLLLKDYCLENNIQYVDYHSVMDDGNGGLKVPEHTTENDLVHPNKDGYKVMEGVILNFLAFK
;
A
#
# COMPACT_ATOMS: atom_id res chain seq x y z
N MET A 1 24.36 -78.89 23.30
CA MET A 1 24.93 -78.82 21.96
C MET A 1 23.87 -78.62 20.91
N LEU A 2 23.17 -77.47 20.96
CA LEU A 2 22.12 -77.08 20.01
C LEU A 2 21.85 -75.55 20.12
N LYS A 3 22.81 -74.75 19.67
CA LYS A 3 22.66 -73.29 19.56
C LYS A 3 23.67 -72.78 18.53
N LYS A 4 23.54 -73.08 17.24
CA LYS A 4 24.38 -72.47 16.19
C LYS A 4 23.92 -72.73 14.75
N ILE A 5 22.60 -72.84 14.44
CA ILE A 5 22.19 -73.05 13.04
C ILE A 5 21.14 -72.01 12.54
N PHE A 6 20.73 -71.06 13.33
CA PHE A 6 19.66 -70.11 12.87
C PHE A 6 20.07 -68.65 12.72
N SER A 7 21.34 -68.31 12.43
CA SER A 7 21.72 -66.91 12.37
C SER A 7 22.16 -66.35 11.00
N ASN A 8 22.28 -67.13 9.94
CA ASN A 8 22.88 -66.65 8.70
C ASN A 8 21.98 -66.58 7.44
N GLY A 9 20.67 -66.94 7.56
CA GLY A 9 19.76 -66.94 6.42
C GLY A 9 18.89 -65.67 6.26
N PHE A 10 18.75 -64.92 7.34
CA PHE A 10 17.79 -63.79 7.37
C PHE A 10 18.34 -62.44 6.95
N THR A 11 19.65 -62.28 6.91
CA THR A 11 20.28 -60.95 6.74
C THR A 11 20.45 -60.50 5.29
N GLN A 12 20.54 -61.42 4.32
CA GLN A 12 20.75 -61.02 2.90
C GLN A 12 19.43 -60.69 2.20
N LYS A 13 18.34 -61.38 2.52
CA LYS A 13 17.01 -61.14 1.93
C LYS A 13 16.37 -59.84 2.46
N GLN A 14 16.59 -59.57 3.75
CA GLN A 14 16.13 -58.33 4.37
C GLN A 14 16.92 -57.10 3.92
N LYS A 15 18.25 -57.21 3.69
CA LYS A 15 19.05 -56.10 3.13
C LYS A 15 18.66 -55.80 1.69
N LYS A 16 18.28 -56.80 0.88
CA LYS A 16 17.80 -56.56 -0.49
C LYS A 16 16.43 -55.92 -0.52
N MET A 17 15.52 -56.37 0.35
CA MET A 17 14.18 -55.80 0.47
C MET A 17 14.19 -54.34 0.95
N ASN A 18 14.99 -54.00 1.96
CA ASN A 18 15.16 -52.64 2.41
C ASN A 18 15.79 -51.72 1.36
N LYS A 19 16.68 -52.24 0.49
CA LYS A 19 17.30 -51.43 -0.60
C LYS A 19 16.25 -51.07 -1.68
N TYR A 20 15.32 -51.97 -2.00
CA TYR A 20 14.23 -51.68 -2.95
C TYR A 20 13.14 -50.83 -2.32
N LEU A 21 12.87 -50.99 -1.03
CA LEU A 21 11.90 -50.14 -0.31
C LEU A 21 12.39 -48.69 -0.20
N ILE A 22 13.69 -48.50 0.08
CA ILE A 22 14.32 -47.14 0.10
C ILE A 22 14.37 -46.53 -1.30
N LEU A 23 14.64 -47.33 -2.34
CA LEU A 23 14.64 -46.87 -3.72
C LEU A 23 13.24 -46.46 -4.20
N THR A 24 12.19 -47.22 -3.81
CA THR A 24 10.79 -46.91 -4.14
C THR A 24 10.31 -45.66 -3.41
N VAL A 25 10.70 -45.45 -2.16
CA VAL A 25 10.36 -44.24 -1.39
C VAL A 25 11.08 -43.00 -1.94
N ILE A 26 12.34 -43.14 -2.41
CA ILE A 26 13.06 -42.03 -3.06
C ILE A 26 12.47 -41.71 -4.43
N ILE A 27 12.07 -42.72 -5.23
CA ILE A 27 11.42 -42.50 -6.52
C ILE A 27 10.01 -41.90 -6.34
N PHE A 28 9.25 -42.28 -5.28
CA PHE A 28 7.95 -41.68 -4.99
C PHE A 28 8.08 -40.22 -4.53
N ASN A 29 9.15 -39.86 -3.81
CA ASN A 29 9.41 -38.46 -3.44
C ASN A 29 9.93 -37.62 -4.61
N LEU A 30 10.59 -38.22 -5.61
CA LEU A 30 11.01 -37.51 -6.83
C LEU A 30 9.86 -37.37 -7.85
N LEU A 31 8.84 -38.24 -7.81
CA LEU A 31 7.63 -38.12 -8.62
C LEU A 31 6.54 -37.24 -7.97
N SER A 32 6.61 -37.00 -6.65
CA SER A 32 5.72 -36.07 -5.95
C SER A 32 6.12 -34.58 -6.13
N CYS A 33 7.25 -34.31 -6.75
CA CYS A 33 7.65 -32.91 -7.08
C CYS A 33 7.10 -32.41 -8.41
N ASN A 34 6.26 -33.18 -9.11
CA ASN A 34 5.56 -32.78 -10.33
C ASN A 34 4.03 -32.74 -10.17
N SER A 35 3.53 -32.49 -8.96
CA SER A 35 2.15 -32.06 -8.81
C SER A 35 2.07 -30.59 -9.18
N GLU A 36 1.40 -30.32 -10.28
CA GLU A 36 0.88 -29.06 -10.78
C GLU A 36 0.98 -27.94 -9.75
N ASN A 37 1.82 -26.98 -10.04
CA ASN A 37 1.85 -25.69 -9.40
C ASN A 37 0.49 -25.01 -9.66
N LYS A 38 -0.56 -25.41 -8.92
CA LYS A 38 -1.72 -24.56 -8.72
C LYS A 38 -1.12 -23.31 -8.06
N ASN A 39 -0.96 -22.26 -8.84
CA ASN A 39 -0.55 -20.96 -8.38
C ASN A 39 -1.52 -20.53 -7.27
N ASN A 40 -1.25 -20.96 -6.04
CA ASN A 40 -1.87 -20.39 -4.87
C ASN A 40 -1.29 -18.98 -4.73
N THR A 41 -1.83 -18.05 -5.51
CA THR A 41 -1.48 -16.65 -5.41
C THR A 41 -1.94 -16.19 -4.04
N VAL A 42 -0.97 -16.02 -3.13
CA VAL A 42 -1.23 -15.42 -1.82
C VAL A 42 -1.37 -13.92 -2.05
N PHE A 43 -2.58 -13.42 -1.89
CA PHE A 43 -2.86 -11.99 -1.95
C PHE A 43 -2.40 -11.32 -0.65
N ILE A 44 -1.75 -10.19 -0.79
CA ILE A 44 -1.29 -9.35 0.30
C ILE A 44 -2.22 -8.14 0.39
N GLN A 45 -2.44 -7.64 1.58
CA GLN A 45 -3.17 -6.38 1.79
C GLN A 45 -2.51 -5.28 0.94
N GLY A 46 -3.31 -4.51 0.20
CA GLY A 46 -2.80 -3.56 -0.80
C GLY A 46 -2.73 -4.13 -2.22
N GLY A 47 -3.41 -5.26 -2.48
CA GLY A 47 -3.57 -5.85 -3.82
C GLY A 47 -2.32 -6.53 -4.38
N GLY A 48 -1.23 -6.58 -3.61
CA GLY A 48 0.01 -7.24 -4.01
C GLY A 48 -0.03 -8.75 -3.86
N THR A 49 1.01 -9.41 -4.35
CA THR A 49 1.28 -10.85 -4.20
C THR A 49 2.66 -11.04 -3.60
N LEU A 50 3.02 -12.29 -3.24
CA LEU A 50 4.39 -12.59 -2.76
C LEU A 50 5.47 -12.22 -3.78
N ASN A 51 5.16 -12.27 -5.08
CA ASN A 51 6.10 -11.94 -6.16
C ASN A 51 6.03 -10.46 -6.58
N ASP A 52 4.97 -9.75 -6.21
CA ASP A 52 4.76 -8.32 -6.47
C ASP A 52 4.11 -7.67 -5.25
N TRP A 53 4.88 -7.56 -4.18
CA TRP A 53 4.39 -7.11 -2.88
C TRP A 53 3.83 -5.68 -2.90
N ALA A 54 4.41 -4.81 -3.69
CA ALA A 54 3.99 -3.43 -3.84
C ALA A 54 2.94 -3.23 -4.96
N ASN A 55 2.51 -4.32 -5.64
CA ASN A 55 1.57 -4.27 -6.75
C ASN A 55 2.06 -3.34 -7.89
N LEU A 56 3.32 -3.50 -8.30
CA LEU A 56 3.95 -2.72 -9.38
C LEU A 56 3.25 -2.93 -10.72
N SER A 57 2.61 -4.08 -10.89
CA SER A 57 1.85 -4.41 -12.10
C SER A 57 0.57 -3.60 -12.28
N LYS A 58 -0.01 -3.05 -11.19
CA LYS A 58 -1.30 -2.33 -11.20
C LYS A 58 -1.36 -1.22 -12.25
N TYR A 59 -0.33 -0.41 -12.35
CA TYR A 59 -0.27 0.75 -13.24
C TYR A 59 0.75 0.60 -14.37
N ALA A 60 1.38 -0.58 -14.53
CA ALA A 60 2.48 -0.77 -15.48
C ALA A 60 2.12 -0.38 -16.92
N GLU A 61 0.94 -0.78 -17.42
CA GLU A 61 0.51 -0.44 -18.78
C GLU A 61 0.15 1.05 -18.91
N SER A 62 -0.67 1.59 -17.99
CA SER A 62 -1.03 3.01 -18.04
C SER A 62 0.17 3.94 -17.80
N ASN A 63 1.21 3.47 -17.10
CA ASN A 63 2.45 4.23 -16.96
C ASN A 63 3.22 4.32 -18.29
N LYS A 64 3.23 3.25 -19.11
CA LYS A 64 3.86 3.28 -20.44
C LYS A 64 3.21 4.31 -21.35
N GLU A 65 1.87 4.36 -21.38
CA GLU A 65 1.12 5.33 -22.18
C GLU A 65 1.45 6.77 -21.76
N LEU A 66 1.58 7.02 -20.46
CA LEU A 66 1.86 8.36 -19.92
C LEU A 66 3.33 8.79 -20.06
N ILE A 67 4.28 7.87 -20.18
CA ILE A 67 5.71 8.21 -20.36
C ILE A 67 5.94 8.87 -21.72
N ASP A 68 5.19 8.43 -22.74
CA ASP A 68 5.30 8.97 -24.11
C ASP A 68 4.47 10.26 -24.29
N ASP A 69 3.51 10.52 -23.40
CA ASP A 69 2.71 11.73 -23.37
C ASP A 69 3.34 12.75 -22.41
N LEU A 70 3.99 13.77 -22.97
CA LEU A 70 4.65 14.83 -22.19
C LEU A 70 3.65 15.96 -21.89
N ASP A 71 2.86 15.79 -20.83
CA ASP A 71 2.07 16.88 -20.25
C ASP A 71 2.93 17.64 -19.23
N GLU A 72 3.29 18.88 -19.58
CA GLU A 72 4.13 19.77 -18.75
C GLU A 72 3.45 20.18 -17.43
N ASN A 73 2.14 19.96 -17.28
CA ASN A 73 1.37 20.31 -16.09
C ASN A 73 0.93 19.11 -15.26
N ARG A 74 1.42 17.91 -15.58
CA ARG A 74 1.03 16.68 -14.91
C ARG A 74 1.24 16.73 -13.41
N VAL A 75 0.20 16.40 -12.63
CA VAL A 75 0.25 16.21 -11.18
C VAL A 75 -0.13 14.78 -10.85
N VAL A 76 0.71 14.06 -10.11
CA VAL A 76 0.43 12.69 -9.67
C VAL A 76 -0.12 12.70 -8.25
N PHE A 77 -1.28 12.05 -8.06
CA PHE A 77 -1.88 11.79 -6.75
C PHE A 77 -1.48 10.41 -6.28
N MET A 78 -0.51 10.34 -5.39
CA MET A 78 0.02 9.12 -4.80
C MET A 78 -0.68 8.81 -3.49
N GLY A 79 -1.28 7.60 -3.38
CA GLY A 79 -2.02 7.26 -2.18
C GLY A 79 -2.55 5.83 -2.12
N ASN A 80 -3.54 5.64 -1.25
CA ASN A 80 -4.20 4.36 -0.98
C ASN A 80 -5.65 4.31 -1.55
N SER A 81 -6.57 3.61 -0.85
CA SER A 81 -7.98 3.50 -1.22
C SER A 81 -8.70 4.85 -1.28
N ILE A 82 -8.32 5.81 -0.44
CA ILE A 82 -8.90 7.15 -0.46
C ILE A 82 -8.56 7.85 -1.79
N THR A 83 -7.31 7.73 -2.25
CA THR A 83 -6.90 8.27 -3.54
C THR A 83 -7.51 7.47 -4.70
N GLU A 84 -7.47 6.13 -4.66
CA GLU A 84 -8.04 5.27 -5.71
C GLU A 84 -9.55 5.53 -5.88
N GLY A 85 -10.29 5.57 -4.77
CA GLY A 85 -11.73 5.79 -4.74
C GLY A 85 -12.17 7.16 -5.27
N TRP A 86 -11.31 8.15 -5.18
CA TRP A 86 -11.61 9.51 -5.63
C TRP A 86 -12.03 9.55 -7.11
N SER A 87 -11.32 8.82 -7.98
CA SER A 87 -11.70 8.72 -9.40
C SER A 87 -13.04 8.01 -9.63
N ASN A 88 -13.51 7.18 -8.68
CA ASN A 88 -14.80 6.51 -8.78
C ASN A 88 -15.96 7.44 -8.36
N PHE A 89 -15.73 8.29 -7.36
CA PHE A 89 -16.75 9.20 -6.83
C PHE A 89 -16.82 10.51 -7.61
N ASN A 90 -15.69 11.01 -8.11
CA ASN A 90 -15.63 12.21 -8.92
C ASN A 90 -14.59 12.08 -10.05
N PRO A 91 -14.89 11.33 -11.13
CA PRO A 91 -13.98 11.15 -12.25
C PRO A 91 -13.61 12.46 -12.95
N ASP A 92 -14.53 13.43 -12.98
CA ASP A 92 -14.34 14.70 -13.65
C ASP A 92 -13.19 15.53 -13.05
N PHE A 93 -12.89 15.33 -11.76
CA PHE A 93 -11.73 15.96 -11.12
C PHE A 93 -10.41 15.56 -11.75
N PHE A 94 -10.29 14.31 -12.20
CA PHE A 94 -9.08 13.82 -12.87
C PHE A 94 -9.13 14.03 -14.39
N ILE A 95 -10.32 13.87 -15.02
CA ILE A 95 -10.46 13.96 -16.48
C ILE A 95 -10.29 15.41 -16.97
N ASN A 96 -10.78 16.38 -16.20
CA ASN A 96 -10.77 17.80 -16.60
C ASN A 96 -9.48 18.54 -16.16
N ASN A 97 -8.54 17.85 -15.55
CA ASN A 97 -7.27 18.41 -15.11
C ASN A 97 -6.11 17.47 -15.52
N PRO A 98 -4.88 17.95 -15.58
CA PRO A 98 -3.72 17.11 -15.86
C PRO A 98 -3.32 16.25 -14.65
N PHE A 99 -4.29 15.61 -14.02
CA PHE A 99 -4.13 14.86 -12.79
C PHE A 99 -4.11 13.35 -13.06
N VAL A 100 -3.15 12.67 -12.47
CA VAL A 100 -2.97 11.22 -12.60
C VAL A 100 -3.18 10.55 -11.26
N ASN A 101 -4.21 9.72 -11.15
CA ASN A 101 -4.48 8.94 -9.95
C ASN A 101 -3.56 7.72 -9.87
N ARG A 102 -2.81 7.60 -8.77
CA ARG A 102 -1.95 6.46 -8.43
C ARG A 102 -2.26 5.94 -7.03
N GLY A 103 -3.56 5.87 -6.70
CA GLY A 103 -4.07 5.23 -5.49
C GLY A 103 -4.14 3.71 -5.63
N ILE A 104 -3.79 2.96 -4.57
CA ILE A 104 -4.01 1.52 -4.49
C ILE A 104 -4.60 1.17 -3.14
N SER A 105 -5.80 0.61 -3.13
CA SER A 105 -6.55 0.25 -1.92
C SER A 105 -5.74 -0.64 -0.99
N GLY A 106 -5.80 -0.33 0.30
CA GLY A 106 -5.15 -1.12 1.35
C GLY A 106 -3.65 -0.90 1.51
N GLN A 107 -3.00 -0.16 0.61
CA GLN A 107 -1.54 0.03 0.65
C GLN A 107 -1.08 0.86 1.84
N THR A 108 0.10 0.46 2.35
CA THR A 108 0.87 1.13 3.38
C THR A 108 2.04 1.92 2.79
N THR A 109 2.63 2.79 3.58
CA THR A 109 3.75 3.65 3.13
C THR A 109 4.97 2.88 2.61
N PRO A 110 5.40 1.73 3.17
CA PRO A 110 6.47 0.92 2.58
C PRO A 110 6.16 0.43 1.16
N GLN A 111 4.91 0.01 0.89
CA GLN A 111 4.49 -0.40 -0.45
C GLN A 111 4.52 0.78 -1.43
N MET A 112 4.04 1.94 -1.01
CA MET A 112 4.06 3.17 -1.80
C MET A 112 5.49 3.60 -2.13
N LEU A 113 6.41 3.53 -1.17
CA LEU A 113 7.81 3.88 -1.38
C LEU A 113 8.46 2.99 -2.46
N ILE A 114 8.19 1.67 -2.46
CA ILE A 114 8.72 0.76 -3.48
C ILE A 114 8.23 1.12 -4.89
N ARG A 115 6.95 1.47 -5.05
CA ARG A 115 6.36 1.83 -6.34
C ARG A 115 6.50 3.30 -6.72
N PHE A 116 7.10 4.13 -5.86
CA PHE A 116 7.18 5.56 -6.07
C PHE A 116 7.92 5.92 -7.36
N LYS A 117 9.01 5.20 -7.67
CA LYS A 117 9.75 5.45 -8.91
C LYS A 117 8.95 5.17 -10.18
N PRO A 118 8.34 3.98 -10.39
CA PRO A 118 7.56 3.72 -11.61
C PRO A 118 6.28 4.56 -11.70
N ASP A 119 5.60 4.83 -10.58
CA ASP A 119 4.28 5.44 -10.57
C ASP A 119 4.31 6.97 -10.43
N VAL A 120 5.45 7.56 -10.07
CA VAL A 120 5.61 9.01 -9.93
C VAL A 120 6.81 9.49 -10.74
N ILE A 121 8.03 9.10 -10.38
CA ILE A 121 9.25 9.70 -10.93
C ILE A 121 9.36 9.50 -12.45
N ASN A 122 9.09 8.28 -12.93
CA ASN A 122 9.19 7.97 -14.35
C ASN A 122 8.12 8.69 -15.20
N LEU A 123 7.04 9.16 -14.60
CA LEU A 123 5.99 9.93 -15.26
C LEU A 123 6.35 11.42 -15.42
N LYS A 124 7.47 11.85 -14.82
CA LYS A 124 8.00 13.24 -14.90
C LYS A 124 6.94 14.31 -14.61
N PRO A 125 6.17 14.20 -13.52
CA PRO A 125 5.18 15.22 -13.20
C PRO A 125 5.85 16.52 -12.74
N THR A 126 5.12 17.63 -12.81
CA THR A 126 5.54 18.89 -12.16
C THR A 126 5.37 18.82 -10.66
N ALA A 127 4.38 18.07 -10.20
CA ALA A 127 4.08 17.95 -8.78
C ALA A 127 3.56 16.55 -8.40
N VAL A 128 3.73 16.20 -7.12
CA VAL A 128 3.13 15.02 -6.50
C VAL A 128 2.36 15.40 -5.24
N VAL A 129 1.15 14.88 -5.12
CA VAL A 129 0.28 14.98 -3.93
C VAL A 129 0.33 13.64 -3.22
N ILE A 130 0.83 13.60 -1.98
CA ILE A 130 1.02 12.37 -1.20
C ILE A 130 -0.01 12.32 -0.06
N LEU A 131 -0.90 11.33 -0.10
CA LEU A 131 -1.89 11.05 0.96
C LEU A 131 -1.73 9.61 1.43
N ALA A 132 -1.06 9.41 2.57
CA ALA A 132 -0.64 8.10 3.04
C ALA A 132 -0.61 8.01 4.58
N GLY A 133 -0.61 6.78 5.13
CA GLY A 133 -0.39 6.51 6.55
C GLY A 133 -1.57 5.87 7.28
N ILE A 134 -2.82 6.02 6.81
CA ILE A 134 -3.99 5.48 7.53
C ILE A 134 -3.97 3.94 7.61
N ASN A 135 -3.55 3.27 6.54
CA ASN A 135 -3.45 1.81 6.48
C ASN A 135 -2.28 1.26 7.31
N ASP A 136 -1.24 2.05 7.47
CA ASP A 136 -0.12 1.76 8.37
C ASP A 136 -0.61 1.76 9.82
N ILE A 137 -1.37 2.80 10.22
CA ILE A 137 -2.00 2.90 11.54
C ILE A 137 -2.97 1.72 11.77
N ALA A 138 -3.68 1.28 10.72
CA ALA A 138 -4.56 0.11 10.76
C ALA A 138 -3.80 -1.22 10.84
N GLY A 139 -2.49 -1.23 10.61
CA GLY A 139 -1.65 -2.43 10.67
C GLY A 139 -1.79 -3.36 9.46
N ASN A 140 -2.17 -2.86 8.29
CA ASN A 140 -2.48 -3.66 7.11
C ASN A 140 -1.33 -4.57 6.66
N THR A 141 -0.08 -4.16 6.85
CA THR A 141 1.12 -4.97 6.55
C THR A 141 1.91 -5.33 7.81
N GLY A 142 1.27 -5.29 8.97
CA GLY A 142 1.85 -5.53 10.27
C GLY A 142 2.07 -4.24 11.07
N PRO A 143 2.48 -4.37 12.35
CA PRO A 143 2.67 -3.21 13.22
C PRO A 143 3.88 -2.38 12.78
N ILE A 144 3.69 -1.07 12.74
CA ILE A 144 4.73 -0.08 12.41
C ILE A 144 4.63 1.10 13.38
N LYS A 145 5.74 1.74 13.71
CA LYS A 145 5.78 2.95 14.53
C LYS A 145 5.35 4.17 13.72
N ILE A 146 4.75 5.15 14.38
CA ILE A 146 4.29 6.39 13.72
C ILE A 146 5.46 7.13 13.06
N GLU A 147 6.60 7.18 13.72
CA GLU A 147 7.81 7.81 13.17
C GLU A 147 8.26 7.13 11.87
N ASN A 148 8.20 5.80 11.78
CA ASN A 148 8.59 5.07 10.57
C ASN A 148 7.59 5.28 9.42
N ILE A 149 6.30 5.53 9.73
CA ILE A 149 5.30 5.93 8.73
C ILE A 149 5.69 7.29 8.15
N ALA A 150 6.01 8.24 9.02
CA ALA A 150 6.46 9.57 8.62
C ALA A 150 7.74 9.50 7.79
N GLU A 151 8.76 8.75 8.21
CA GLU A 151 10.02 8.56 7.50
C GLU A 151 9.83 7.98 6.07
N ASN A 152 8.89 7.09 5.86
CA ASN A 152 8.57 6.60 4.51
C ASN A 152 7.98 7.72 3.63
N ILE A 153 7.16 8.60 4.19
CA ILE A 153 6.59 9.75 3.48
C ILE A 153 7.68 10.80 3.20
N PHE A 154 8.57 11.05 4.17
CA PHE A 154 9.73 11.94 4.00
C PHE A 154 10.65 11.44 2.89
N SER A 155 10.96 10.14 2.87
CA SER A 155 11.77 9.52 1.81
C SER A 155 11.13 9.69 0.41
N MET A 156 9.81 9.52 0.29
CA MET A 156 9.11 9.79 -0.98
C MET A 156 9.25 11.27 -1.39
N SER A 157 9.14 12.19 -0.43
CA SER A 157 9.30 13.63 -0.67
C SER A 157 10.72 13.97 -1.12
N GLU A 158 11.73 13.44 -0.45
CA GLU A 158 13.14 13.65 -0.80
C GLU A 158 13.47 13.14 -2.20
N ILE A 159 12.94 11.95 -2.55
CA ILE A 159 13.09 11.39 -3.90
C ILE A 159 12.43 12.31 -4.95
N ALA A 160 11.24 12.84 -4.67
CA ALA A 160 10.55 13.76 -5.58
C ALA A 160 11.34 15.06 -5.77
N LEU A 161 11.74 15.70 -4.66
CA LEU A 161 12.53 16.95 -4.68
C LEU A 161 13.86 16.78 -5.43
N ALA A 162 14.55 15.65 -5.23
CA ALA A 162 15.79 15.33 -5.95
C ALA A 162 15.58 15.16 -7.47
N ASN A 163 14.34 14.97 -7.92
CA ASN A 163 13.95 14.91 -9.33
C ASN A 163 13.25 16.19 -9.82
N ASN A 164 13.34 17.30 -9.08
CA ASN A 164 12.71 18.59 -9.37
C ASN A 164 11.17 18.52 -9.48
N ILE A 165 10.55 17.65 -8.69
CA ILE A 165 9.10 17.50 -8.59
C ILE A 165 8.64 18.26 -7.34
N GLU A 166 7.68 19.18 -7.47
CA GLU A 166 7.08 19.87 -6.33
C GLU A 166 6.29 18.88 -5.48
N VAL A 167 6.32 19.03 -4.15
CA VAL A 167 5.73 18.09 -3.22
C VAL A 167 4.63 18.75 -2.39
N PHE A 168 3.47 18.07 -2.34
CA PHE A 168 2.36 18.39 -1.45
C PHE A 168 2.13 17.20 -0.54
N ILE A 169 2.38 17.36 0.77
CA ILE A 169 2.07 16.33 1.77
C ILE A 169 0.71 16.64 2.38
N CYS A 170 -0.22 15.69 2.27
CA CYS A 170 -1.55 15.82 2.84
C CYS A 170 -1.59 15.28 4.26
N SER A 171 -2.36 15.93 5.12
CA SER A 171 -2.74 15.34 6.40
C SER A 171 -3.55 14.06 6.17
N VAL A 172 -3.32 13.06 7.00
CA VAL A 172 -4.20 11.89 7.11
C VAL A 172 -5.57 12.36 7.58
N LEU A 173 -6.63 11.87 6.93
CA LEU A 173 -8.00 12.24 7.27
C LEU A 173 -8.37 11.83 8.69
N PRO A 174 -9.33 12.51 9.34
CA PRO A 174 -9.82 12.11 10.65
C PRO A 174 -10.37 10.68 10.64
N ALA A 175 -10.01 9.87 11.64
CA ALA A 175 -10.56 8.53 11.82
C ALA A 175 -10.58 8.16 13.31
N LYS A 176 -11.70 7.61 13.81
CA LYS A 176 -11.87 7.16 15.19
C LYS A 176 -11.62 5.67 15.38
N ALA A 177 -11.91 4.89 14.37
CA ALA A 177 -11.82 3.43 14.39
C ALA A 177 -11.69 2.88 12.98
N PHE A 178 -11.28 1.62 12.89
CA PHE A 178 -11.26 0.86 11.67
C PHE A 178 -12.29 -0.28 11.77
N PRO A 179 -13.40 -0.27 11.00
CA PRO A 179 -14.39 -1.34 11.02
C PRO A 179 -13.77 -2.73 10.74
N TRP A 180 -12.76 -2.78 9.88
CA TRP A 180 -12.03 -4.02 9.51
C TRP A 180 -10.91 -4.41 10.50
N SER A 181 -10.51 -3.53 11.41
CA SER A 181 -9.44 -3.78 12.38
C SER A 181 -9.79 -3.22 13.78
N PRO A 182 -10.85 -3.73 14.44
CA PRO A 182 -11.38 -3.16 15.67
C PRO A 182 -10.47 -3.34 16.90
N SER A 183 -9.41 -4.14 16.77
CA SER A 183 -8.37 -4.30 17.79
C SER A 183 -7.46 -3.08 17.93
N ILE A 184 -7.33 -2.28 16.87
CA ILE A 184 -6.50 -1.05 16.89
C ILE A 184 -7.21 0.01 17.73
N LYS A 185 -6.53 0.51 18.73
CA LYS A 185 -7.06 1.52 19.67
C LYS A 185 -6.37 2.87 19.47
N ASN A 186 -7.01 3.93 20.00
CA ASN A 186 -6.49 5.29 19.96
C ASN A 186 -6.19 5.79 18.53
N VAL A 187 -7.05 5.43 17.56
CA VAL A 187 -6.82 5.73 16.14
C VAL A 187 -6.68 7.23 15.92
N SER A 188 -7.62 8.06 16.39
CA SER A 188 -7.55 9.52 16.23
C SER A 188 -6.29 10.14 16.84
N LYS A 189 -5.85 9.64 18.00
CA LYS A 189 -4.60 10.11 18.60
C LYS A 189 -3.40 9.82 17.69
N LYS A 190 -3.32 8.62 17.13
CA LYS A 190 -2.23 8.23 16.21
C LYS A 190 -2.27 9.04 14.90
N VAL A 191 -3.47 9.33 14.38
CA VAL A 191 -3.64 10.19 13.20
C VAL A 191 -3.12 11.59 13.50
N ILE A 192 -3.48 12.18 14.65
CA ILE A 192 -3.01 13.50 15.05
C ILE A 192 -1.48 13.50 15.22
N GLU A 193 -0.92 12.48 15.88
CA GLU A 193 0.52 12.32 16.08
C GLU A 193 1.27 12.27 14.75
N LEU A 194 0.80 11.46 13.78
CA LEU A 194 1.38 11.43 12.45
C LEU A 194 1.25 12.80 11.75
N ASN A 195 0.08 13.42 11.78
CA ASN A 195 -0.15 14.71 11.14
C ASN A 195 0.75 15.83 11.69
N LEU A 196 1.07 15.79 12.98
CA LEU A 196 2.03 16.74 13.58
C LEU A 196 3.44 16.53 12.99
N LEU A 197 3.93 15.28 12.92
CA LEU A 197 5.23 15.00 12.31
C LEU A 197 5.29 15.45 10.83
N LEU A 198 4.23 15.18 10.06
CA LEU A 198 4.16 15.60 8.66
C LEU A 198 4.17 17.13 8.52
N LYS A 199 3.43 17.82 9.36
CA LYS A 199 3.35 19.29 9.36
C LYS A 199 4.68 19.93 9.73
N ASP A 200 5.34 19.43 10.78
CA ASP A 200 6.64 19.95 11.23
C ASP A 200 7.70 19.74 10.13
N TYR A 201 7.76 18.54 9.53
CA TYR A 201 8.64 18.27 8.41
C TYR A 201 8.39 19.19 7.21
N CYS A 202 7.14 19.44 6.86
CA CYS A 202 6.80 20.38 5.77
C CYS A 202 7.30 21.78 6.06
N LEU A 203 7.13 22.26 7.30
CA LEU A 203 7.60 23.59 7.73
C LEU A 203 9.12 23.69 7.66
N GLU A 204 9.85 22.70 8.16
CA GLU A 204 11.31 22.67 8.20
C GLU A 204 11.94 22.61 6.79
N ASN A 205 11.26 21.93 5.85
CA ASN A 205 11.77 21.71 4.50
C ASN A 205 11.13 22.60 3.41
N ASN A 206 10.30 23.58 3.80
CA ASN A 206 9.57 24.47 2.89
C ASN A 206 8.70 23.69 1.87
N ILE A 207 8.05 22.61 2.33
CA ILE A 207 7.10 21.79 1.57
C ILE A 207 5.67 22.24 1.89
N GLN A 208 4.76 22.15 0.93
CA GLN A 208 3.36 22.49 1.13
C GLN A 208 2.65 21.39 1.94
N TYR A 209 2.06 21.79 3.08
CA TYR A 209 1.20 20.92 3.88
C TYR A 209 -0.26 21.17 3.55
N VAL A 210 -0.96 20.15 3.05
CA VAL A 210 -2.38 20.22 2.67
C VAL A 210 -3.24 19.69 3.82
N ASP A 211 -3.88 20.56 4.54
CA ASP A 211 -4.65 20.22 5.74
C ASP A 211 -6.09 19.82 5.41
N TYR A 212 -6.31 18.56 5.04
CA TYR A 212 -7.64 17.98 4.93
C TYR A 212 -8.26 17.69 6.30
N HIS A 213 -7.40 17.33 7.30
CA HIS A 213 -7.87 16.90 8.61
C HIS A 213 -8.74 17.95 9.27
N SER A 214 -8.26 19.19 9.35
CA SER A 214 -8.95 20.26 10.09
C SER A 214 -10.32 20.61 9.52
N VAL A 215 -10.51 20.51 8.20
CA VAL A 215 -11.78 20.86 7.54
C VAL A 215 -12.81 19.71 7.56
N MET A 216 -12.32 18.46 7.72
CA MET A 216 -13.14 17.25 7.67
C MET A 216 -13.47 16.65 9.03
N ASP A 217 -12.80 17.11 10.11
CA ASP A 217 -12.99 16.62 11.48
C ASP A 217 -14.38 17.01 12.03
N ASP A 218 -15.04 16.04 12.66
CA ASP A 218 -16.31 16.23 13.37
C ASP A 218 -16.17 16.92 14.75
N GLY A 219 -14.95 17.35 15.10
CA GLY A 219 -14.59 17.94 16.40
C GLY A 219 -14.25 16.89 17.47
N ASN A 220 -14.29 15.61 17.12
CA ASN A 220 -13.96 14.49 18.03
C ASN A 220 -12.98 13.49 17.36
N GLY A 221 -12.27 13.89 16.32
CA GLY A 221 -11.23 13.12 15.64
C GLY A 221 -11.72 12.08 14.64
N GLY A 222 -12.96 12.19 14.16
CA GLY A 222 -13.53 11.38 13.10
C GLY A 222 -14.01 12.22 11.92
N LEU A 223 -14.26 11.57 10.79
CA LEU A 223 -14.94 12.23 9.67
C LEU A 223 -16.38 12.60 10.04
N LYS A 224 -16.88 13.74 9.55
CA LYS A 224 -18.28 14.14 9.71
C LYS A 224 -19.22 13.14 9.05
N VAL A 225 -20.18 12.65 9.80
CA VAL A 225 -21.23 11.72 9.34
C VAL A 225 -22.59 12.43 9.42
N PRO A 226 -23.39 12.41 8.37
CA PRO A 226 -23.20 11.75 7.06
C PRO A 226 -22.47 12.61 6.01
N GLU A 227 -22.03 13.83 6.36
CA GLU A 227 -21.59 14.85 5.41
C GLU A 227 -20.36 14.41 4.60
N HIS A 228 -19.34 13.81 5.26
CA HIS A 228 -18.07 13.48 4.60
C HIS A 228 -17.83 11.99 4.44
N THR A 229 -18.55 11.14 5.19
CA THR A 229 -18.45 9.68 5.14
C THR A 229 -19.79 9.03 5.48
N THR A 230 -19.82 7.70 5.59
CA THR A 230 -21.04 6.95 5.98
C THR A 230 -20.86 6.33 7.37
N GLU A 231 -21.99 6.04 8.05
CA GLU A 231 -21.99 5.39 9.37
C GLU A 231 -21.29 4.01 9.39
N ASN A 232 -21.21 3.35 8.23
CA ASN A 232 -20.64 2.02 8.11
C ASN A 232 -19.16 2.02 7.72
N ASP A 233 -18.60 3.13 7.24
CA ASP A 233 -17.22 3.22 6.77
C ASP A 233 -16.32 3.95 7.77
N LEU A 234 -16.62 5.18 8.12
CA LEU A 234 -15.90 6.04 9.08
C LEU A 234 -14.47 6.44 8.66
N VAL A 235 -13.99 6.03 7.48
CA VAL A 235 -12.62 6.25 7.00
C VAL A 235 -12.56 6.82 5.58
N HIS A 236 -13.38 6.28 4.67
CA HIS A 236 -13.38 6.71 3.28
C HIS A 236 -14.38 7.86 3.07
N PRO A 237 -13.97 8.93 2.38
CA PRO A 237 -14.89 9.99 2.01
C PRO A 237 -16.02 9.48 1.11
N ASN A 238 -17.20 10.02 1.31
CA ASN A 238 -18.28 9.95 0.33
C ASN A 238 -18.08 11.03 -0.74
N LYS A 239 -19.03 11.14 -1.70
CA LYS A 239 -18.92 12.11 -2.80
C LYS A 239 -18.74 13.56 -2.31
N ASP A 240 -19.43 13.95 -1.25
CA ASP A 240 -19.35 15.31 -0.72
C ASP A 240 -18.06 15.54 0.07
N GLY A 241 -17.56 14.50 0.77
CA GLY A 241 -16.23 14.52 1.37
C GLY A 241 -15.11 14.73 0.34
N TYR A 242 -15.18 14.05 -0.82
CA TYR A 242 -14.23 14.31 -1.90
C TYR A 242 -14.31 15.72 -2.45
N LYS A 243 -15.50 16.33 -2.59
CA LYS A 243 -15.62 17.74 -3.01
C LYS A 243 -14.94 18.70 -2.03
N VAL A 244 -15.00 18.41 -0.72
CA VAL A 244 -14.26 19.19 0.28
C VAL A 244 -12.76 19.08 0.04
N MET A 245 -12.23 17.85 -0.19
CA MET A 245 -10.82 17.63 -0.49
C MET A 245 -10.39 18.37 -1.78
N GLU A 246 -11.21 18.34 -2.82
CA GLU A 246 -10.99 19.09 -4.07
C GLU A 246 -10.88 20.59 -3.84
N GLY A 247 -11.82 21.17 -3.09
CA GLY A 247 -11.76 22.59 -2.76
C GLY A 247 -10.50 22.99 -1.99
N VAL A 248 -9.99 22.10 -1.14
CA VAL A 248 -8.74 22.36 -0.41
C VAL A 248 -7.52 22.26 -1.34
N ILE A 249 -7.37 21.17 -2.09
CA ILE A 249 -6.15 20.95 -2.90
C ILE A 249 -6.03 21.93 -4.07
N LEU A 250 -7.14 22.32 -4.67
CA LEU A 250 -7.14 23.27 -5.79
C LEU A 250 -6.60 24.66 -5.38
N ASN A 251 -6.70 25.05 -4.10
CA ASN A 251 -6.07 26.28 -3.61
C ASN A 251 -4.52 26.23 -3.67
N PHE A 252 -3.93 25.02 -3.66
CA PHE A 252 -2.49 24.81 -3.76
C PHE A 252 -2.05 24.58 -5.21
N LEU A 253 -2.88 23.90 -6.01
CA LEU A 253 -2.60 23.53 -7.39
C LEU A 253 -3.09 24.58 -8.40
N ALA A 254 -3.43 25.80 -7.97
CA ALA A 254 -3.77 26.87 -8.87
C ALA A 254 -2.55 27.17 -9.77
N PHE A 255 -2.56 26.62 -10.98
CA PHE A 255 -1.55 26.86 -12.00
C PHE A 255 -1.48 28.36 -12.29
N LYS A 256 -0.31 28.93 -12.10
CA LYS A 256 0.00 30.32 -12.45
C LYS A 256 0.16 30.47 -13.95
#